data_6b5ebbf907e237af264341eeb486acd9
#
_entry.id   6b5ebbf907e237af264341eeb486acd9
#
_cell.length_a   1.000
_cell.length_b   1.000
_cell.length_c   1.000
_cell.angle_alpha   90.00
_cell.angle_beta   90.00
_cell.angle_gamma   90.00
#
_symmetry.space_group_name_H-M   'P 1'
#
loop_
_entity.id
_entity.type
_entity.pdbx_description
1 polymer ?
#
loop_
_entity_poly.entity_id
_entity_poly.type
_entity_poly.pdbx_seq_one_letter_code
_entity_poly.pdbx_strand_id
1 'polypeptide(L)'
;GVTAAYAYCLAALELRDQRNNLLDELSGYMKIDVKYSDEDVGAGLIVEKLTVSLATGGKDTLVDGEYAAQFKADLNGDDYPVTLEPLKDLDGELKNAGETGKELGDNDLYGSLQSLREILTEKGEYATQADLDDHSDHAIKRGIPYYQNALDSLAREFAAQMNGLNNVDGADIPGEGNLFSTSSSNNDATDADGKCIITAANISVSKAWADGDVSM
;
A
#
# COMPACT_ATOMS: atom_id res chain seq x y z
N GLY A 1 4.25 36.43 41.10
CA GLY A 1 3.83 36.92 39.78
C GLY A 1 4.87 36.73 38.68
N VAL A 2 6.09 37.24 38.77
CA VAL A 2 7.10 37.23 37.67
C VAL A 2 7.63 35.82 37.40
N THR A 3 7.85 35.00 38.41
CA THR A 3 8.34 33.62 38.28
C THR A 3 7.36 32.70 37.59
N ALA A 4 6.05 32.85 37.80
CA ALA A 4 5.03 32.07 37.15
C ALA A 4 4.93 32.44 35.64
N ALA A 5 4.94 33.74 35.31
CA ALA A 5 4.93 34.20 33.93
C ALA A 5 6.15 33.71 33.14
N TYR A 6 7.33 33.70 33.77
CA TYR A 6 8.56 33.20 33.18
C TYR A 6 8.51 31.69 32.91
N ALA A 7 7.93 30.90 33.85
CA ALA A 7 7.73 29.48 33.70
C ALA A 7 6.75 29.15 32.55
N TYR A 8 5.64 29.92 32.42
CA TYR A 8 4.72 29.75 31.28
C TYR A 8 5.36 30.10 29.93
N CYS A 9 6.19 31.12 29.85
CA CYS A 9 6.92 31.47 28.64
C CYS A 9 7.91 30.37 28.23
N LEU A 10 8.64 29.78 29.18
CA LEU A 10 9.58 28.71 28.93
C LEU A 10 8.81 27.43 28.44
N ALA A 11 7.71 27.05 29.09
CA ALA A 11 6.89 25.94 28.68
C ALA A 11 6.30 26.13 27.26
N ALA A 12 5.87 27.36 26.92
CA ALA A 12 5.37 27.67 25.58
C ALA A 12 6.47 27.57 24.51
N LEU A 13 7.70 27.96 24.81
CA LEU A 13 8.83 27.81 23.90
C LEU A 13 9.18 26.35 23.70
N GLU A 14 9.22 25.55 24.77
CA GLU A 14 9.48 24.12 24.70
C GLU A 14 8.43 23.38 23.84
N LEU A 15 7.15 23.71 24.01
CA LEU A 15 6.07 23.13 23.18
C LEU A 15 6.19 23.52 21.71
N ARG A 16 6.64 24.75 21.41
CA ARG A 16 6.93 25.16 20.02
C ARG A 16 8.09 24.38 19.41
N ASP A 17 9.15 24.15 20.17
CA ASP A 17 10.28 23.35 19.71
C ASP A 17 9.88 21.90 19.47
N GLN A 18 9.08 21.30 20.37
CA GLN A 18 8.54 19.96 20.18
C GLN A 18 7.64 19.89 18.94
N ARG A 19 6.75 20.86 18.74
CA ARG A 19 5.93 20.96 17.55
C ARG A 19 6.77 21.00 16.27
N ASN A 20 7.80 21.85 16.23
CA ASN A 20 8.65 21.97 15.06
C ASN A 20 9.42 20.68 14.78
N ASN A 21 9.91 19.99 15.79
CA ASN A 21 10.56 18.69 15.64
C ASN A 21 9.59 17.64 15.05
N LEU A 22 8.32 17.62 15.49
CA LEU A 22 7.30 16.73 14.93
C LEU A 22 6.96 17.06 13.48
N LEU A 23 6.95 18.35 13.11
CA LEU A 23 6.74 18.77 11.72
C LEU A 23 7.92 18.36 10.82
N ASP A 24 9.15 18.49 11.33
CA ASP A 24 10.34 18.03 10.61
C ASP A 24 10.30 16.49 10.40
N GLU A 25 9.93 15.74 11.44
CA GLU A 25 9.76 14.29 11.33
C GLU A 25 8.66 13.93 10.32
N LEU A 26 7.49 14.58 10.41
CA LEU A 26 6.38 14.37 9.48
C LEU A 26 6.77 14.66 8.02
N SER A 27 7.59 15.69 7.80
CA SER A 27 8.09 16.05 6.47
C SER A 27 8.99 14.98 5.85
N GLY A 28 9.61 14.13 6.65
CA GLY A 28 10.36 12.95 6.20
C GLY A 28 9.47 11.81 5.72
N TYR A 29 8.25 11.71 6.24
CA TYR A 29 7.30 10.67 5.85
C TYR A 29 6.47 11.06 4.63
N MET A 30 6.11 12.34 4.49
CA MET A 30 5.26 12.83 3.41
C MET A 30 5.58 14.29 3.08
N LYS A 31 5.17 14.73 1.88
CA LYS A 31 5.34 16.13 1.50
C LYS A 31 4.19 16.97 2.06
N ILE A 32 4.52 17.91 2.94
CA ILE A 32 3.56 18.77 3.63
C ILE A 32 3.80 20.25 3.33
N ASP A 33 2.70 21.01 3.37
CA ASP A 33 2.69 22.48 3.46
C ASP A 33 2.27 22.89 4.87
N VAL A 34 3.07 23.72 5.50
CA VAL A 34 2.83 24.25 6.85
C VAL A 34 2.51 25.73 6.77
N LYS A 35 1.40 26.15 7.38
CA LYS A 35 0.98 27.54 7.43
C LYS A 35 0.65 27.95 8.87
N TYR A 36 1.00 29.17 9.20
CA TYR A 36 0.62 29.83 10.45
C TYR A 36 -0.30 31.01 10.12
N SER A 37 -1.36 31.16 10.88
CA SER A 37 -2.28 32.28 10.77
C SER A 37 -2.74 32.72 12.15
N ASP A 38 -3.12 33.99 12.26
CA ASP A 38 -3.72 34.50 13.48
C ASP A 38 -5.21 34.17 13.49
N GLU A 39 -5.70 33.65 14.62
CA GLU A 39 -7.11 33.33 14.85
C GLU A 39 -7.61 34.09 16.08
N ASP A 40 -8.71 34.83 15.96
CA ASP A 40 -9.39 35.47 17.06
C ASP A 40 -10.29 34.45 17.76
N VAL A 41 -9.89 34.03 18.95
CA VAL A 41 -10.64 33.05 19.77
C VAL A 41 -11.66 33.72 20.70
N GLY A 42 -11.93 35.00 20.50
CA GLY A 42 -12.89 35.80 21.25
C GLY A 42 -12.26 36.63 22.35
N ALA A 43 -13.04 37.56 22.89
CA ALA A 43 -12.59 38.51 23.92
C ALA A 43 -11.33 39.34 23.57
N GLY A 44 -11.03 39.50 22.25
CA GLY A 44 -9.83 40.19 21.77
C GLY A 44 -8.53 39.40 21.94
N LEU A 45 -8.60 38.07 22.17
CA LEU A 45 -7.45 37.20 22.26
C LEU A 45 -7.15 36.60 20.89
N ILE A 46 -5.99 36.93 20.37
CA ILE A 46 -5.46 36.39 19.10
C ILE A 46 -4.47 35.29 19.44
N VAL A 47 -4.64 34.11 18.82
CA VAL A 47 -3.73 32.97 18.96
C VAL A 47 -3.18 32.57 17.59
N GLU A 48 -1.95 32.06 17.58
CA GLU A 48 -1.35 31.50 16.38
C GLU A 48 -1.97 30.12 16.09
N LYS A 49 -2.61 29.99 14.94
CA LYS A 49 -3.19 28.76 14.42
C LYS A 49 -2.24 28.09 13.45
N LEU A 50 -1.97 26.81 13.65
CA LEU A 50 -1.22 25.94 12.74
C LEU A 50 -2.17 25.24 11.79
N THR A 51 -1.86 25.27 10.50
CA THR A 51 -2.51 24.43 9.48
C THR A 51 -1.44 23.62 8.75
N VAL A 52 -1.59 22.31 8.69
CA VAL A 52 -0.74 21.39 7.93
C VAL A 52 -1.57 20.70 6.88
N SER A 53 -1.12 20.69 5.64
CA SER A 53 -1.81 20.05 4.53
C SER A 53 -0.82 19.19 3.73
N LEU A 54 -1.31 18.17 3.03
CA LEU A 54 -0.53 17.54 1.97
C LEU A 54 -0.20 18.57 0.88
N ALA A 55 1.06 18.60 0.44
CA ALA A 55 1.50 19.56 -0.59
C ALA A 55 1.08 19.13 -2.00
N THR A 56 0.52 17.93 -2.15
CA THR A 56 0.19 17.26 -3.40
C THR A 56 -1.26 16.80 -3.41
N GLY A 57 -1.74 16.31 -4.54
CA GLY A 57 -3.11 15.90 -4.72
C GLY A 57 -4.12 17.02 -4.47
N GLY A 58 -5.15 16.73 -3.69
CA GLY A 58 -6.20 17.68 -3.31
C GLY A 58 -5.78 18.72 -2.26
N LYS A 59 -4.51 18.72 -1.80
CA LYS A 59 -4.03 19.52 -0.67
C LYS A 59 -4.84 19.28 0.61
N ASP A 60 -5.09 18.01 0.88
CA ASP A 60 -5.90 17.57 1.99
C ASP A 60 -5.30 18.02 3.32
N THR A 61 -6.14 18.54 4.20
CA THR A 61 -5.72 19.09 5.49
C THR A 61 -5.49 17.97 6.49
N LEU A 62 -4.32 17.96 7.11
CA LEU A 62 -3.91 16.99 8.12
C LEU A 62 -4.13 17.53 9.54
N VAL A 63 -3.85 18.83 9.72
CA VAL A 63 -4.02 19.52 11.01
C VAL A 63 -4.62 20.90 10.74
N ASP A 64 -5.60 21.30 11.53
CA ASP A 64 -6.20 22.62 11.49
C ASP A 64 -6.51 23.11 12.91
N GLY A 65 -5.56 23.80 13.51
CA GLY A 65 -5.64 24.24 14.92
C GLY A 65 -5.66 23.04 15.87
N GLU A 66 -6.78 22.83 16.54
CA GLU A 66 -6.98 21.72 17.50
C GLU A 66 -7.46 20.42 16.84
N TYR A 67 -7.80 20.46 15.55
CA TYR A 67 -8.31 19.30 14.81
C TYR A 67 -7.19 18.61 14.03
N ALA A 68 -7.17 17.27 14.05
CA ALA A 68 -6.23 16.44 13.31
C ALA A 68 -6.92 15.30 12.57
N ALA A 69 -6.44 14.98 11.39
CA ALA A 69 -6.82 13.81 10.62
C ALA A 69 -5.97 12.61 11.00
N GLN A 70 -6.49 11.41 10.76
CA GLN A 70 -5.74 10.15 10.94
C GLN A 70 -5.66 9.41 9.60
N PHE A 71 -4.54 8.75 9.37
CA PHE A 71 -4.41 7.82 8.26
C PHE A 71 -4.89 6.44 8.66
N LYS A 72 -5.68 5.81 7.78
CA LYS A 72 -6.12 4.44 7.92
C LYS A 72 -5.68 3.66 6.68
N ALA A 73 -4.86 2.64 6.86
CA ALA A 73 -4.49 1.73 5.80
C ALA A 73 -5.30 0.44 5.89
N ASP A 74 -5.85 -0.03 4.78
CA ASP A 74 -6.43 -1.37 4.69
C ASP A 74 -5.37 -2.31 4.13
N LEU A 75 -4.98 -3.30 4.94
CA LEU A 75 -3.95 -4.28 4.60
C LEU A 75 -4.54 -5.58 4.01
N ASN A 76 -5.87 -5.64 3.81
CA ASN A 76 -6.55 -6.84 3.31
C ASN A 76 -6.88 -6.79 1.82
N GLY A 77 -6.53 -5.72 1.12
CA GLY A 77 -6.77 -5.55 -0.32
C GLY A 77 -5.50 -5.66 -1.14
N ASP A 78 -5.65 -5.90 -2.44
CA ASP A 78 -4.52 -6.01 -3.37
C ASP A 78 -3.81 -4.66 -3.62
N ASP A 79 -4.50 -3.55 -3.36
CA ASP A 79 -4.01 -2.19 -3.65
C ASP A 79 -3.65 -1.38 -2.40
N TYR A 80 -3.80 -1.96 -1.19
CA TYR A 80 -3.48 -1.34 0.10
C TYR A 80 -3.98 0.12 0.20
N PRO A 81 -5.30 0.37 0.08
CA PRO A 81 -5.83 1.72 0.07
C PRO A 81 -5.53 2.45 1.37
N VAL A 82 -5.14 3.70 1.26
CA VAL A 82 -4.90 4.60 2.38
C VAL A 82 -5.98 5.66 2.41
N THR A 83 -6.73 5.70 3.49
CA THR A 83 -7.80 6.67 3.71
C THR A 83 -7.34 7.72 4.71
N LEU A 84 -7.56 8.98 4.40
CA LEU A 84 -7.45 10.08 5.34
C LEU A 84 -8.81 10.26 6.03
N GLU A 85 -8.85 9.97 7.33
CA GLU A 85 -10.04 10.18 8.15
C GLU A 85 -10.35 11.69 8.29
N PRO A 86 -11.62 12.07 8.54
CA PRO A 86 -11.96 13.47 8.74
C PRO A 86 -11.26 14.08 9.97
N LEU A 87 -11.10 15.39 9.94
CA LEU A 87 -10.53 16.17 11.05
C LEU A 87 -11.38 16.03 12.31
N LYS A 88 -10.74 15.62 13.42
CA LYS A 88 -11.34 15.45 14.76
C LYS A 88 -10.52 16.18 15.81
N ASP A 89 -11.17 16.66 16.85
CA ASP A 89 -10.50 17.16 18.04
C ASP A 89 -10.07 16.01 18.98
N LEU A 90 -9.54 16.35 20.15
CA LEU A 90 -9.10 15.37 21.16
C LEU A 90 -10.24 14.54 21.77
N ASP A 91 -11.46 15.07 21.75
CA ASP A 91 -12.66 14.39 22.23
C ASP A 91 -13.30 13.50 21.15
N GLY A 92 -12.79 13.54 19.92
CA GLY A 92 -13.26 12.77 18.77
C GLY A 92 -14.41 13.44 18.01
N GLU A 93 -14.73 14.69 18.31
CA GLU A 93 -15.77 15.44 17.61
C GLU A 93 -15.27 15.90 16.24
N LEU A 94 -16.11 15.71 15.22
CA LEU A 94 -15.80 16.11 13.86
C LEU A 94 -15.77 17.64 13.73
N LYS A 95 -14.74 18.17 13.07
CA LYS A 95 -14.70 19.58 12.72
C LYS A 95 -15.88 19.99 11.85
N ASN A 96 -16.24 19.18 10.87
CA ASN A 96 -17.39 19.37 10.01
C ASN A 96 -18.35 18.18 10.16
N ALA A 97 -19.56 18.42 10.58
CA ALA A 97 -20.56 17.38 10.78
C ALA A 97 -20.87 16.64 9.48
N GLY A 98 -20.81 15.31 9.51
CA GLY A 98 -21.13 14.45 8.37
C GLY A 98 -19.98 14.26 7.37
N GLU A 99 -18.79 14.79 7.65
CA GLU A 99 -17.60 14.54 6.83
C GLU A 99 -17.19 13.06 6.95
N THR A 100 -16.77 12.46 5.82
CA THR A 100 -16.33 11.06 5.73
C THR A 100 -14.87 11.00 5.31
N GLY A 101 -14.22 9.88 5.58
CA GLY A 101 -12.85 9.64 5.14
C GLY A 101 -12.73 9.73 3.61
N LYS A 102 -11.58 10.19 3.16
CA LYS A 102 -11.22 10.32 1.75
C LYS A 102 -10.07 9.36 1.45
N GLU A 103 -10.25 8.52 0.43
CA GLU A 103 -9.16 7.70 -0.09
C GLU A 103 -8.12 8.58 -0.80
N LEU A 104 -6.86 8.34 -0.51
CA LEU A 104 -5.74 9.06 -1.10
C LEU A 104 -5.29 8.37 -2.37
N GLY A 105 -5.13 9.15 -3.42
CA GLY A 105 -4.59 8.71 -4.69
C GLY A 105 -3.15 8.22 -4.58
N ASP A 106 -2.68 7.55 -5.62
CA ASP A 106 -1.40 6.83 -5.60
C ASP A 106 -0.20 7.75 -5.33
N ASN A 107 -0.19 8.97 -5.81
CA ASN A 107 0.93 9.91 -5.62
C ASN A 107 0.64 11.05 -4.63
N ASP A 108 -0.37 10.92 -3.78
CA ASP A 108 -0.76 12.01 -2.89
C ASP A 108 0.17 12.19 -1.68
N LEU A 109 0.86 11.13 -1.25
CA LEU A 109 1.67 11.17 -0.03
C LEU A 109 3.06 11.77 -0.26
N TYR A 110 3.80 11.32 -1.26
CA TYR A 110 5.24 11.56 -1.44
C TYR A 110 6.06 11.12 -0.20
N GLY A 111 7.39 11.21 -0.29
CA GLY A 111 8.27 10.82 0.81
C GLY A 111 8.35 9.31 1.04
N SER A 112 8.73 8.91 2.25
CA SER A 112 8.96 7.49 2.57
C SER A 112 7.68 6.66 2.60
N LEU A 113 6.52 7.25 2.95
CA LEU A 113 5.24 6.54 2.93
C LEU A 113 4.83 6.17 1.50
N GLN A 114 5.02 7.07 0.54
CA GLN A 114 4.78 6.78 -0.87
C GLN A 114 5.70 5.66 -1.37
N SER A 115 6.97 5.71 -1.04
CA SER A 115 7.93 4.66 -1.44
C SER A 115 7.58 3.30 -0.86
N LEU A 116 7.12 3.25 0.39
CA LEU A 116 6.66 1.99 1.01
C LEU A 116 5.39 1.46 0.34
N ARG A 117 4.45 2.34 0.01
CA ARG A 117 3.24 1.96 -0.73
C ARG A 117 3.61 1.38 -2.10
N GLU A 118 4.46 2.04 -2.86
CA GLU A 118 4.95 1.57 -4.17
C GLU A 118 5.62 0.19 -4.08
N ILE A 119 6.43 -0.05 -3.05
CA ILE A 119 7.01 -1.38 -2.82
C ILE A 119 5.94 -2.45 -2.64
N LEU A 120 4.81 -2.13 -2.01
CA LEU A 120 3.74 -3.09 -1.74
C LEU A 120 2.80 -3.31 -2.92
N THR A 121 2.61 -2.30 -3.79
CA THR A 121 1.54 -2.32 -4.80
C THR A 121 2.03 -2.43 -6.25
N GLU A 122 3.25 -1.99 -6.55
CA GLU A 122 3.68 -1.83 -7.93
C GLU A 122 3.99 -3.16 -8.63
N LYS A 123 3.38 -3.34 -9.80
CA LYS A 123 3.40 -4.58 -10.59
C LYS A 123 4.35 -4.50 -11.80
N GLY A 124 4.88 -3.30 -12.15
CA GLY A 124 5.73 -3.09 -13.32
C GLY A 124 5.05 -3.55 -14.61
N GLU A 125 5.75 -4.35 -15.42
CA GLU A 125 5.23 -4.89 -16.69
C GLU A 125 4.01 -5.82 -16.52
N TYR A 126 3.69 -6.24 -15.31
CA TYR A 126 2.50 -7.04 -14.99
C TYR A 126 1.30 -6.18 -14.58
N ALA A 127 1.41 -4.85 -14.64
CA ALA A 127 0.29 -3.94 -14.39
C ALA A 127 -0.84 -4.21 -15.39
N THR A 128 -2.07 -4.24 -14.88
CA THR A 128 -3.27 -4.37 -15.72
C THR A 128 -3.64 -3.03 -16.35
N GLN A 129 -4.58 -3.04 -17.31
CA GLN A 129 -5.07 -1.79 -17.90
C GLN A 129 -5.72 -0.89 -16.84
N ALA A 130 -6.41 -1.46 -15.85
CA ALA A 130 -6.99 -0.70 -14.74
C ALA A 130 -5.90 0.00 -13.88
N ASP A 131 -4.80 -0.69 -13.59
CA ASP A 131 -3.67 -0.09 -12.89
C ASP A 131 -3.09 1.11 -13.69
N LEU A 132 -2.97 0.98 -15.02
CA LEU A 132 -2.44 2.01 -15.91
C LEU A 132 -3.40 3.20 -16.10
N ASP A 133 -4.70 2.95 -16.04
CA ASP A 133 -5.72 4.00 -16.12
C ASP A 133 -5.73 4.84 -14.83
N ASP A 134 -5.39 4.26 -13.68
CA ASP A 134 -5.20 5.00 -12.43
C ASP A 134 -3.94 5.86 -12.50
N HIS A 135 -2.79 5.27 -12.87
CA HIS A 135 -1.54 6.00 -13.05
C HIS A 135 -0.58 5.32 -14.02
N SER A 136 -0.10 6.05 -15.05
CA SER A 136 0.77 5.51 -16.10
C SER A 136 2.14 5.02 -15.59
N ASP A 137 2.60 5.46 -14.42
CA ASP A 137 3.88 5.08 -13.84
C ASP A 137 3.89 3.65 -13.29
N HIS A 138 2.72 3.02 -13.09
CA HIS A 138 2.61 1.64 -12.63
C HIS A 138 3.34 0.64 -13.54
N ALA A 139 3.47 0.94 -14.83
CA ALA A 139 4.17 0.06 -15.78
C ALA A 139 5.70 0.02 -15.58
N ILE A 140 6.28 1.00 -14.92
CA ILE A 140 7.75 1.14 -14.76
C ILE A 140 8.25 0.91 -13.35
N LYS A 141 7.40 1.09 -12.35
CA LYS A 141 7.74 0.87 -10.94
C LYS A 141 7.61 -0.60 -10.60
N ARG A 142 8.58 -1.16 -9.87
CA ARG A 142 8.68 -2.57 -9.55
C ARG A 142 8.69 -2.79 -8.06
N GLY A 143 7.54 -3.14 -7.53
CA GLY A 143 7.34 -3.52 -6.12
C GLY A 143 7.40 -5.03 -5.90
N ILE A 144 7.00 -5.48 -4.72
CA ILE A 144 6.91 -6.91 -4.36
C ILE A 144 6.02 -7.68 -5.35
N PRO A 145 4.83 -7.18 -5.76
CA PRO A 145 3.97 -7.89 -6.70
C PRO A 145 4.63 -8.12 -8.07
N TYR A 146 5.50 -7.21 -8.53
CA TYR A 146 6.29 -7.44 -9.73
C TYR A 146 7.15 -8.71 -9.62
N TYR A 147 7.91 -8.85 -8.53
CA TYR A 147 8.79 -10.00 -8.32
C TYR A 147 8.02 -11.29 -8.11
N GLN A 148 6.86 -11.25 -7.43
CA GLN A 148 5.95 -12.38 -7.30
C GLN A 148 5.45 -12.84 -8.66
N ASN A 149 4.95 -11.94 -9.50
CA ASN A 149 4.48 -12.26 -10.85
C ASN A 149 5.62 -12.78 -11.75
N ALA A 150 6.83 -12.24 -11.61
CA ALA A 150 8.01 -12.72 -12.36
C ALA A 150 8.37 -14.15 -11.97
N LEU A 151 8.38 -14.47 -10.67
CA LEU A 151 8.64 -15.82 -10.16
C LEU A 151 7.54 -16.80 -10.58
N ASP A 152 6.29 -16.38 -10.53
CA ASP A 152 5.15 -17.19 -10.96
C ASP A 152 5.21 -17.46 -12.48
N SER A 153 5.62 -16.48 -13.27
CA SER A 153 5.82 -16.65 -14.71
C SER A 153 6.94 -17.64 -14.97
N LEU A 154 8.06 -17.54 -14.27
CA LEU A 154 9.16 -18.48 -14.37
C LEU A 154 8.72 -19.89 -14.00
N ALA A 155 8.00 -20.06 -12.89
CA ALA A 155 7.50 -21.36 -12.46
C ALA A 155 6.53 -22.00 -13.49
N ARG A 156 5.63 -21.17 -14.06
CA ARG A 156 4.70 -21.62 -15.10
C ARG A 156 5.41 -22.05 -16.37
N GLU A 157 6.33 -21.23 -16.88
CA GLU A 157 7.09 -21.54 -18.09
C GLU A 157 7.96 -22.79 -17.89
N PHE A 158 8.65 -22.90 -16.77
CA PHE A 158 9.44 -24.07 -16.41
C PHE A 158 8.58 -25.34 -16.38
N ALA A 159 7.47 -25.31 -15.66
CA ALA A 159 6.55 -26.43 -15.54
C ALA A 159 5.95 -26.81 -16.91
N ALA A 160 5.55 -25.83 -17.72
CA ALA A 160 4.99 -26.07 -19.05
C ALA A 160 6.00 -26.77 -19.97
N GLN A 161 7.26 -26.30 -19.98
CA GLN A 161 8.32 -26.92 -20.78
C GLN A 161 8.61 -28.36 -20.32
N MET A 162 8.73 -28.59 -19.03
CA MET A 162 9.02 -29.90 -18.46
C MET A 162 7.85 -30.87 -18.64
N ASN A 163 6.62 -30.43 -18.45
CA ASN A 163 5.44 -31.23 -18.68
C ASN A 163 5.28 -31.57 -20.17
N GLY A 164 5.55 -30.63 -21.06
CA GLY A 164 5.54 -30.87 -22.50
C GLY A 164 6.59 -31.88 -22.96
N LEU A 165 7.79 -31.85 -22.37
CA LEU A 165 8.85 -32.84 -22.67
C LEU A 165 8.51 -34.23 -22.14
N ASN A 166 7.83 -34.32 -21.01
CA ASN A 166 7.42 -35.60 -20.43
C ASN A 166 6.17 -36.23 -21.10
N ASN A 167 5.33 -35.41 -21.72
CA ASN A 167 4.10 -35.82 -22.34
C ASN A 167 4.31 -36.07 -23.85
N VAL A 168 5.33 -36.85 -24.21
CA VAL A 168 5.81 -37.02 -25.59
C VAL A 168 4.75 -37.66 -26.51
N ASP A 169 3.88 -38.51 -25.99
CA ASP A 169 2.91 -39.28 -26.79
C ASP A 169 1.55 -38.61 -26.96
N GLY A 170 1.39 -37.36 -26.48
CA GLY A 170 0.12 -36.64 -26.60
C GLY A 170 -1.04 -37.38 -25.96
N ALA A 171 -0.76 -38.20 -24.95
CA ALA A 171 -1.81 -38.97 -24.26
C ALA A 171 -2.78 -37.99 -23.60
N ASP A 172 -4.00 -37.97 -24.08
CA ASP A 172 -5.15 -37.19 -23.61
C ASP A 172 -5.61 -37.64 -22.21
N ILE A 173 -4.66 -37.89 -21.30
CA ILE A 173 -4.99 -38.19 -19.92
C ILE A 173 -4.74 -36.91 -19.12
N PRO A 174 -5.77 -36.09 -18.87
CA PRO A 174 -5.61 -34.85 -18.14
C PRO A 174 -4.95 -35.11 -16.79
N GLY A 175 -3.80 -34.45 -16.55
CA GLY A 175 -3.06 -34.51 -15.30
C GLY A 175 -2.10 -35.67 -15.11
N GLU A 176 -2.28 -36.81 -15.79
CA GLU A 176 -1.46 -38.02 -15.54
C GLU A 176 -0.05 -37.95 -16.14
N GLY A 177 0.16 -37.18 -17.20
CA GLY A 177 1.48 -37.00 -17.84
C GLY A 177 2.31 -35.83 -17.29
N ASN A 178 1.77 -35.03 -16.38
CA ASN A 178 2.47 -33.88 -15.85
C ASN A 178 3.57 -34.28 -14.86
N LEU A 179 4.79 -33.85 -15.11
CA LEU A 179 5.89 -33.96 -14.12
C LEU A 179 5.67 -32.97 -12.97
N PHE A 180 5.22 -31.75 -13.30
CA PHE A 180 4.93 -30.72 -12.32
C PHE A 180 3.43 -30.43 -12.25
N SER A 181 2.94 -30.28 -11.04
CA SER A 181 1.56 -29.92 -10.69
C SER A 181 1.58 -28.90 -9.56
N THR A 182 0.43 -28.64 -8.96
CA THR A 182 0.34 -27.87 -7.73
C THR A 182 0.34 -28.75 -6.48
N SER A 183 0.82 -28.25 -5.38
CA SER A 183 0.81 -28.97 -4.08
C SER A 183 -0.61 -29.29 -3.58
N SER A 184 -1.65 -28.65 -4.12
CA SER A 184 -3.04 -28.84 -3.73
C SER A 184 -3.86 -29.72 -4.69
N SER A 185 -3.43 -29.83 -5.95
CA SER A 185 -4.17 -30.56 -7.00
C SER A 185 -3.63 -31.94 -7.33
N ASN A 186 -2.53 -32.35 -6.70
CA ASN A 186 -1.83 -33.63 -6.92
C ASN A 186 -1.24 -33.80 -8.33
N ASN A 187 -2.07 -33.82 -9.39
CA ASN A 187 -1.63 -34.09 -10.77
C ASN A 187 -1.94 -32.94 -11.74
N ASP A 188 -2.82 -32.02 -11.39
CA ASP A 188 -3.25 -30.99 -12.31
C ASP A 188 -2.30 -29.80 -12.35
N ALA A 189 -1.97 -29.36 -13.56
CA ALA A 189 -1.23 -28.14 -13.83
C ALA A 189 -2.14 -26.98 -14.28
N THR A 190 -3.40 -27.30 -14.62
CA THR A 190 -4.40 -26.34 -15.12
C THR A 190 -5.71 -26.50 -14.37
N ASP A 191 -6.52 -25.45 -14.35
CA ASP A 191 -7.90 -25.49 -13.89
C ASP A 191 -8.87 -26.04 -14.96
N ALA A 192 -10.16 -26.05 -14.64
CA ALA A 192 -11.21 -26.55 -15.53
C ALA A 192 -11.33 -25.76 -16.84
N ASP A 193 -10.88 -24.53 -16.88
CA ASP A 193 -10.86 -23.64 -18.05
C ASP A 193 -9.55 -23.76 -18.86
N GLY A 194 -8.64 -24.65 -18.46
CA GLY A 194 -7.34 -24.86 -19.11
C GLY A 194 -6.29 -23.81 -18.75
N LYS A 195 -6.54 -22.94 -17.77
CA LYS A 195 -5.59 -21.94 -17.31
C LYS A 195 -4.58 -22.56 -16.34
N CYS A 196 -3.31 -22.31 -16.55
CA CYS A 196 -2.24 -22.78 -15.67
C CYS A 196 -2.42 -22.22 -14.25
N ILE A 197 -2.46 -23.13 -13.26
CA ILE A 197 -2.61 -22.83 -11.83
C ILE A 197 -1.30 -22.93 -11.05
N ILE A 198 -0.20 -23.25 -11.72
CA ILE A 198 1.12 -23.33 -11.10
C ILE A 198 1.64 -21.91 -10.83
N THR A 199 2.16 -21.72 -9.63
CA THR A 199 2.85 -20.54 -9.15
C THR A 199 4.17 -20.93 -8.49
N ALA A 200 5.06 -19.97 -8.25
CA ALA A 200 6.29 -20.24 -7.52
C ALA A 200 6.05 -20.77 -6.09
N ALA A 201 4.91 -20.39 -5.49
CA ALA A 201 4.56 -20.81 -4.14
C ALA A 201 3.96 -22.22 -4.05
N ASN A 202 3.38 -22.75 -5.17
CA ASN A 202 2.66 -24.02 -5.15
C ASN A 202 3.22 -25.09 -6.09
N ILE A 203 4.24 -24.81 -6.88
CA ILE A 203 4.86 -25.78 -7.78
C ILE A 203 5.33 -27.03 -7.01
N SER A 204 4.98 -28.19 -7.48
CA SER A 204 5.31 -29.47 -6.86
C SER A 204 5.46 -30.55 -7.93
N VAL A 205 6.18 -31.62 -7.61
CA VAL A 205 6.18 -32.83 -8.44
C VAL A 205 4.79 -33.46 -8.34
N SER A 206 4.24 -33.90 -9.49
CA SER A 206 2.93 -34.54 -9.49
C SER A 206 2.94 -35.83 -8.66
N LYS A 207 1.80 -36.16 -8.11
CA LYS A 207 1.65 -37.38 -7.30
C LYS A 207 1.91 -38.64 -8.11
N ALA A 208 1.44 -38.72 -9.36
CA ALA A 208 1.65 -39.82 -10.25
C ALA A 208 3.14 -40.14 -10.49
N TRP A 209 3.96 -39.08 -10.64
CA TRP A 209 5.41 -39.21 -10.75
C TRP A 209 6.06 -39.61 -9.43
N ALA A 210 5.63 -39.03 -8.33
CA ALA A 210 6.19 -39.33 -7.00
C ALA A 210 5.91 -40.78 -6.57
N ASP A 211 4.77 -41.30 -6.94
CA ASP A 211 4.34 -42.70 -6.64
C ASP A 211 4.89 -43.72 -7.64
N GLY A 212 5.45 -43.29 -8.77
CA GLY A 212 5.94 -44.17 -9.83
C GLY A 212 4.84 -44.77 -10.72
N ASP A 213 3.66 -44.17 -10.71
CA ASP A 213 2.53 -44.62 -11.49
C ASP A 213 2.65 -44.25 -12.99
N VAL A 214 3.52 -43.33 -13.30
CA VAL A 214 3.82 -42.85 -14.65
C VAL A 214 5.29 -43.10 -14.99
N SER A 215 5.55 -43.65 -16.17
CA SER A 215 6.89 -43.80 -16.72
C SER A 215 7.04 -42.98 -18.01
N MET A 216 8.24 -42.46 -18.28
CA MET A 216 8.58 -41.87 -19.58
C MET A 216 8.44 -42.89 -20.70
#